data_039a868f00c30c536de5a11abb0f1f42
#
_entry.id   039a868f00c30c536de5a11abb0f1f42
#
_cell.length_a   1.000
_cell.length_b   1.000
_cell.length_c   1.000
_cell.angle_alpha   90.00
_cell.angle_beta   90.00
_cell.angle_gamma   90.00
#
_symmetry.space_group_name_H-M   'P 1'
#
loop_
_entity.id
_entity.type
_entity.pdbx_description
1 polymer ?
#
loop_
_entity_poly.entity_id
_entity_poly.type
_entity_poly.pdbx_seq_one_letter_code
_entity_poly.pdbx_strand_id
1 'polypeptide(L)'
;VPVSIVVALFGALVGLILGLTGAGGAIIAVPLLVFGLQLGVAEAAPIALFAISISAAIGALRALKQGRVRYRAAGFIAFTGALASPGGIYIARQIPDAALSLLFAAVLAYIALSMFRRLGNHSEKAATASLPATPCQLDDFSGRLIWDARCARSLTLWGVAAGFLSGLLGVGGGFIIVPALQKATRLHMRSIVSTSLAVIALVSAAGTFSAALSGSMNWRIALPFAGGTVVAMLAAGTFAARFTGQGLQKGFAILAAVVATGMGIKAIAAVTGISS
;
A
#
# COMPACT_ATOMS: atom_id res chain seq x y z
N VAL A 1 -9.79 12.85 -26.26
CA VAL A 1 -8.76 11.88 -25.85
C VAL A 1 -9.50 10.61 -25.43
N PRO A 2 -9.23 9.44 -26.00
CA PRO A 2 -9.92 8.23 -25.59
C PRO A 2 -9.71 7.99 -24.09
N VAL A 3 -10.79 7.65 -23.39
CA VAL A 3 -10.80 7.43 -21.92
C VAL A 3 -9.69 6.47 -21.49
N SER A 4 -9.37 5.49 -22.32
CA SER A 4 -8.30 4.51 -22.07
C SER A 4 -6.91 5.14 -21.91
N ILE A 5 -6.61 6.24 -22.65
CA ILE A 5 -5.32 6.93 -22.51
C ILE A 5 -5.25 7.68 -21.18
N VAL A 6 -6.33 8.37 -20.80
CA VAL A 6 -6.38 9.08 -19.50
C VAL A 6 -6.21 8.09 -18.34
N VAL A 7 -6.89 6.96 -18.42
CA VAL A 7 -6.80 5.89 -17.42
C VAL A 7 -5.38 5.32 -17.35
N ALA A 8 -4.73 5.10 -18.51
CA ALA A 8 -3.35 4.64 -18.55
C ALA A 8 -2.36 5.66 -17.98
N LEU A 9 -2.58 6.97 -18.19
CA LEU A 9 -1.78 8.04 -17.59
C LEU A 9 -1.94 8.08 -16.06
N PHE A 10 -3.15 7.90 -15.56
CA PHE A 10 -3.37 7.75 -14.11
C PHE A 10 -2.64 6.53 -13.55
N GLY A 11 -2.71 5.39 -14.26
CA GLY A 11 -1.94 4.21 -13.92
C GLY A 11 -0.44 4.50 -13.93
N ALA A 12 0.07 5.20 -14.94
CA ALA A 12 1.48 5.56 -15.04
C ALA A 12 1.95 6.42 -13.84
N LEU A 13 1.15 7.39 -13.40
CA LEU A 13 1.45 8.17 -12.21
C LEU A 13 1.57 7.30 -10.96
N VAL A 14 0.62 6.39 -10.76
CA VAL A 14 0.65 5.43 -9.65
C VAL A 14 1.87 4.51 -9.73
N GLY A 15 2.18 4.00 -10.91
CA GLY A 15 3.33 3.12 -11.15
C GLY A 15 4.67 3.80 -10.89
N LEU A 16 4.79 5.07 -11.29
CA LEU A 16 5.98 5.86 -11.03
C LEU A 16 6.19 6.04 -9.53
N ILE A 17 5.16 6.42 -8.79
CA ILE A 17 5.23 6.59 -7.33
C ILE A 17 5.51 5.24 -6.65
N LEU A 18 4.86 4.17 -7.08
CA LEU A 18 5.10 2.82 -6.55
C LEU A 18 6.54 2.37 -6.77
N GLY A 19 7.08 2.61 -7.96
CA GLY A 19 8.47 2.27 -8.30
C GLY A 19 9.51 3.05 -7.52
N LEU A 20 9.24 4.33 -7.21
CA LEU A 20 10.13 5.18 -6.42
C LEU A 20 10.06 4.89 -4.92
N THR A 21 8.85 4.70 -4.37
CA THR A 21 8.62 4.56 -2.92
C THR A 21 8.57 3.11 -2.44
N GLY A 22 8.28 2.18 -3.35
CA GLY A 22 8.13 0.76 -3.07
C GLY A 22 6.82 0.34 -2.41
N ALA A 23 6.06 1.25 -1.82
CA ALA A 23 4.77 0.95 -1.16
C ALA A 23 3.76 2.11 -1.24
N GLY A 24 4.23 3.31 -1.53
CA GLY A 24 3.42 4.53 -1.45
C GLY A 24 2.45 4.71 -2.61
N GLY A 25 2.75 4.20 -3.80
CA GLY A 25 1.89 4.33 -4.99
C GLY A 25 0.50 3.74 -4.80
N ALA A 26 0.40 2.68 -4.01
CA ALA A 26 -0.86 2.02 -3.71
C ALA A 26 -1.90 2.95 -3.04
N ILE A 27 -1.44 3.87 -2.19
CA ILE A 27 -2.31 4.81 -1.46
C ILE A 27 -3.01 5.79 -2.40
N ILE A 28 -2.38 6.13 -3.52
CA ILE A 28 -2.86 7.15 -4.45
C ILE A 28 -3.76 6.54 -5.52
N ALA A 29 -3.66 5.23 -5.75
CA ALA A 29 -4.39 4.55 -6.82
C ALA A 29 -5.91 4.73 -6.71
N VAL A 30 -6.47 4.47 -5.52
CA VAL A 30 -7.93 4.59 -5.30
C VAL A 30 -8.40 6.04 -5.39
N PRO A 31 -7.81 7.03 -4.69
CA PRO A 31 -8.20 8.43 -4.83
C PRO A 31 -8.13 8.95 -6.27
N LEU A 32 -7.10 8.53 -7.01
CA LEU A 32 -6.96 8.96 -8.40
C LEU A 32 -8.09 8.44 -9.28
N LEU A 33 -8.55 7.20 -9.06
CA LEU A 33 -9.72 6.64 -9.74
C LEU A 33 -11.01 7.32 -9.28
N VAL A 34 -11.15 7.60 -7.99
CA VAL A 34 -12.34 8.24 -7.40
C VAL A 34 -12.51 9.69 -7.87
N PHE A 35 -11.42 10.47 -7.93
CA PHE A 35 -11.48 11.86 -8.39
C PHE A 35 -11.40 11.99 -9.91
N GLY A 36 -10.55 11.17 -10.54
CA GLY A 36 -10.30 11.27 -11.98
C GLY A 36 -11.41 10.66 -12.84
N LEU A 37 -12.04 9.58 -12.38
CA LEU A 37 -13.10 8.87 -13.12
C LEU A 37 -14.46 8.92 -12.42
N GLN A 38 -14.56 9.63 -11.28
CA GLN A 38 -15.81 9.76 -10.49
C GLN A 38 -16.39 8.40 -10.05
N LEU A 39 -15.52 7.40 -9.84
CA LEU A 39 -15.92 6.08 -9.37
C LEU A 39 -16.20 6.10 -7.87
N GLY A 40 -17.07 5.19 -7.39
CA GLY A 40 -17.18 4.90 -5.97
C GLY A 40 -15.90 4.21 -5.45
N VAL A 41 -15.62 4.33 -4.15
CA VAL A 41 -14.45 3.67 -3.53
C VAL A 41 -14.54 2.15 -3.69
N ALA A 42 -15.74 1.58 -3.54
CA ALA A 42 -15.98 0.15 -3.68
C ALA A 42 -15.70 -0.38 -5.10
N GLU A 43 -15.91 0.45 -6.14
CA GLU A 43 -15.62 0.12 -7.53
C GLU A 43 -14.15 0.37 -7.89
N ALA A 44 -13.55 1.44 -7.36
CA ALA A 44 -12.16 1.78 -7.60
C ALA A 44 -11.16 0.80 -6.95
N ALA A 45 -11.53 0.24 -5.77
CA ALA A 45 -10.67 -0.64 -5.00
C ALA A 45 -10.22 -1.90 -5.76
N PRO A 46 -11.08 -2.69 -6.41
CA PRO A 46 -10.67 -3.86 -7.20
C PRO A 46 -9.72 -3.52 -8.35
N ILE A 47 -9.98 -2.40 -9.04
CA ILE A 47 -9.16 -1.92 -10.16
C ILE A 47 -7.75 -1.57 -9.67
N ALA A 48 -7.67 -0.84 -8.56
CA ALA A 48 -6.40 -0.50 -7.93
C ALA A 48 -5.64 -1.73 -7.47
N LEU A 49 -6.31 -2.68 -6.79
CA LEU A 49 -5.69 -3.93 -6.32
C LEU A 49 -5.10 -4.75 -7.48
N PHE A 50 -5.81 -4.84 -8.61
CA PHE A 50 -5.32 -5.54 -9.80
C PHE A 50 -4.02 -4.92 -10.33
N ALA A 51 -4.01 -3.61 -10.57
CA ALA A 51 -2.84 -2.90 -11.07
C ALA A 51 -1.65 -2.97 -10.11
N ILE A 52 -1.91 -2.80 -8.81
CA ILE A 52 -0.90 -2.88 -7.75
C ILE A 52 -0.35 -4.29 -7.63
N SER A 53 -1.20 -5.33 -7.72
CA SER A 53 -0.79 -6.73 -7.65
C SER A 53 0.26 -7.06 -8.71
N ILE A 54 -0.03 -6.76 -9.98
CA ILE A 54 0.89 -7.04 -11.09
C ILE A 54 2.17 -6.22 -10.94
N SER A 55 2.05 -4.92 -10.68
CA SER A 55 3.21 -4.04 -10.56
C SER A 55 4.10 -4.44 -9.39
N ALA A 56 3.52 -4.68 -8.20
CA ALA A 56 4.26 -5.11 -7.03
C ALA A 56 4.89 -6.50 -7.21
N ALA A 57 4.23 -7.42 -7.93
CA ALA A 57 4.79 -8.74 -8.27
C ALA A 57 6.07 -8.60 -9.10
N ILE A 58 6.07 -7.74 -10.12
CA ILE A 58 7.26 -7.47 -10.93
C ILE A 58 8.39 -6.90 -10.08
N GLY A 59 8.08 -5.93 -9.19
CA GLY A 59 9.05 -5.36 -8.27
C GLY A 59 9.60 -6.38 -7.27
N ALA A 60 8.73 -7.21 -6.72
CA ALA A 60 9.09 -8.29 -5.79
C ALA A 60 9.97 -9.35 -6.46
N LEU A 61 9.66 -9.76 -7.69
CA LEU A 61 10.46 -10.73 -8.46
C LEU A 61 11.88 -10.22 -8.72
N ARG A 62 12.02 -8.94 -9.08
CA ARG A 62 13.33 -8.30 -9.23
C ARG A 62 14.12 -8.29 -7.91
N ALA A 63 13.46 -7.93 -6.82
CA ALA A 63 14.05 -7.89 -5.49
C ALA A 63 14.39 -9.29 -4.95
N LEU A 64 13.60 -10.32 -5.31
CA LEU A 64 13.86 -11.72 -5.01
C LEU A 64 15.15 -12.21 -5.69
N LYS A 65 15.32 -11.91 -6.99
CA LYS A 65 16.55 -12.22 -7.72
C LYS A 65 17.79 -11.56 -7.11
N GLN A 66 17.62 -10.43 -6.42
CA GLN A 66 18.69 -9.71 -5.72
C GLN A 66 18.90 -10.18 -4.27
N GLY A 67 18.18 -11.20 -3.81
CA GLY A 67 18.31 -11.75 -2.45
C GLY A 67 17.83 -10.81 -1.33
N ARG A 68 17.09 -9.73 -1.66
CA ARG A 68 16.69 -8.69 -0.70
C ARG A 68 15.38 -8.98 0.03
N VAL A 69 14.59 -9.93 -0.46
CA VAL A 69 13.27 -10.28 0.10
C VAL A 69 13.42 -11.33 1.20
N ARG A 70 12.83 -11.06 2.35
CA ARG A 70 12.70 -12.03 3.44
C ARG A 70 11.46 -12.90 3.22
N TYR A 71 11.58 -13.89 2.34
CA TYR A 71 10.47 -14.70 1.82
C TYR A 71 9.62 -15.38 2.91
N ARG A 72 10.23 -15.83 4.03
CA ARG A 72 9.49 -16.44 5.15
C ARG A 72 8.54 -15.45 5.83
N ALA A 73 9.04 -14.25 6.16
CA ALA A 73 8.21 -13.20 6.76
C ALA A 73 7.16 -12.70 5.76
N ALA A 74 7.56 -12.49 4.50
CA ALA A 74 6.65 -12.08 3.44
C ALA A 74 5.52 -13.10 3.23
N GLY A 75 5.84 -14.38 3.13
CA GLY A 75 4.86 -15.46 2.95
C GLY A 75 3.89 -15.56 4.11
N PHE A 76 4.38 -15.45 5.35
CA PHE A 76 3.53 -15.53 6.54
C PHE A 76 2.56 -14.35 6.66
N ILE A 77 3.06 -13.12 6.49
CA ILE A 77 2.22 -11.91 6.48
C ILE A 77 1.24 -11.94 5.32
N ALA A 78 1.70 -12.35 4.12
CA ALA A 78 0.86 -12.45 2.95
C ALA A 78 -0.25 -13.50 3.11
N PHE A 79 0.04 -14.64 3.69
CA PHE A 79 -0.93 -15.69 3.95
C PHE A 79 -2.04 -15.21 4.90
N THR A 80 -1.67 -14.63 6.05
CA THR A 80 -2.64 -14.09 7.00
C THR A 80 -3.43 -12.92 6.43
N GLY A 81 -2.77 -12.06 5.63
CA GLY A 81 -3.42 -10.94 4.95
C GLY A 81 -4.35 -11.38 3.82
N ALA A 82 -3.96 -12.38 3.04
CA ALA A 82 -4.77 -12.94 1.96
C ALA A 82 -6.08 -13.57 2.49
N LEU A 83 -6.02 -14.24 3.66
CA LEU A 83 -7.20 -14.78 4.33
C LEU A 83 -8.14 -13.67 4.84
N ALA A 84 -7.60 -12.54 5.26
CA ALA A 84 -8.40 -11.41 5.78
C ALA A 84 -8.96 -10.49 4.66
N SER A 85 -8.32 -10.44 3.50
CA SER A 85 -8.69 -9.55 2.38
C SER A 85 -10.11 -9.75 1.85
N PRO A 86 -10.63 -10.97 1.63
CA PRO A 86 -12.01 -11.18 1.20
C PRO A 86 -13.05 -10.62 2.18
N GLY A 87 -12.77 -10.72 3.49
CA GLY A 87 -13.62 -10.13 4.53
C GLY A 87 -13.72 -8.61 4.43
N GLY A 88 -12.59 -7.95 4.12
CA GLY A 88 -12.55 -6.51 3.86
C GLY A 88 -13.39 -6.11 2.64
N ILE A 89 -13.28 -6.86 1.54
CA ILE A 89 -14.07 -6.61 0.31
C ILE A 89 -15.56 -6.82 0.56
N TYR A 90 -15.92 -7.87 1.29
CA TYR A 90 -17.33 -8.16 1.62
C TYR A 90 -17.95 -7.01 2.42
N ILE A 91 -17.26 -6.52 3.44
CA ILE A 91 -17.70 -5.39 4.27
C ILE A 91 -17.72 -4.09 3.46
N ALA A 92 -16.74 -3.84 2.59
CA ALA A 92 -16.69 -2.65 1.74
C ALA A 92 -17.95 -2.50 0.86
N ARG A 93 -18.55 -3.59 0.45
CA ARG A 93 -19.79 -3.59 -0.36
C ARG A 93 -21.06 -3.29 0.43
N GLN A 94 -21.03 -3.46 1.75
CA GLN A 94 -22.19 -3.21 2.61
C GLN A 94 -22.20 -1.78 3.18
N ILE A 95 -21.04 -1.11 3.11
CA ILE A 95 -20.88 0.25 3.64
C ILE A 95 -21.17 1.27 2.52
N PRO A 96 -21.93 2.34 2.80
CA PRO A 96 -22.11 3.43 1.85
C PRO A 96 -20.77 4.05 1.42
N ASP A 97 -20.64 4.43 0.13
CA ASP A 97 -19.41 5.02 -0.41
C ASP A 97 -18.93 6.27 0.36
N ALA A 98 -19.85 7.05 0.91
CA ALA A 98 -19.50 8.20 1.75
C ALA A 98 -18.76 7.81 3.02
N ALA A 99 -19.24 6.77 3.74
CA ALA A 99 -18.59 6.28 4.94
C ALA A 99 -17.23 5.62 4.63
N LEU A 100 -17.17 4.89 3.51
CA LEU A 100 -15.94 4.26 3.03
C LEU A 100 -14.89 5.33 2.65
N SER A 101 -15.31 6.41 1.99
CA SER A 101 -14.47 7.57 1.66
C SER A 101 -13.95 8.28 2.91
N LEU A 102 -14.78 8.39 3.93
CA LEU A 102 -14.43 9.03 5.21
C LEU A 102 -13.42 8.17 5.99
N LEU A 103 -13.63 6.85 6.03
CA LEU A 103 -12.68 5.90 6.60
C LEU A 103 -11.33 5.96 5.87
N PHE A 104 -11.37 6.03 4.54
CA PHE A 104 -10.17 6.16 3.72
C PHE A 104 -9.41 7.46 4.05
N ALA A 105 -10.13 8.59 4.12
CA ALA A 105 -9.56 9.88 4.50
C ALA A 105 -8.92 9.84 5.90
N ALA A 106 -9.58 9.21 6.88
CA ALA A 106 -9.07 9.08 8.23
C ALA A 106 -7.77 8.25 8.28
N VAL A 107 -7.72 7.13 7.54
CA VAL A 107 -6.52 6.30 7.44
C VAL A 107 -5.37 7.07 6.77
N LEU A 108 -5.64 7.80 5.68
CA LEU A 108 -4.63 8.62 5.03
C LEU A 108 -4.12 9.76 5.93
N ALA A 109 -5.02 10.44 6.65
CA ALA A 109 -4.65 11.49 7.60
C ALA A 109 -3.76 10.94 8.72
N TYR A 110 -4.09 9.77 9.25
CA TYR A 110 -3.25 9.09 10.24
C TYR A 110 -1.85 8.78 9.70
N ILE A 111 -1.76 8.27 8.46
CA ILE A 111 -0.47 7.96 7.81
C ILE A 111 0.34 9.24 7.60
N ALA A 112 -0.27 10.28 7.03
CA ALA A 112 0.38 11.56 6.80
C ALA A 112 0.93 12.13 8.11
N LEU A 113 0.10 12.18 9.16
CA LEU A 113 0.49 12.67 10.48
C LEU A 113 1.62 11.83 11.10
N SER A 114 1.56 10.50 10.98
CA SER A 114 2.60 9.61 11.48
C SER A 114 3.93 9.81 10.77
N MET A 115 3.90 10.09 9.46
CA MET A 115 5.10 10.39 8.67
C MET A 115 5.68 11.76 9.04
N PHE A 116 4.85 12.80 9.18
CA PHE A 116 5.30 14.12 9.62
C PHE A 116 5.94 14.09 11.01
N ARG A 117 5.33 13.40 11.97
CA ARG A 117 5.92 13.22 13.32
C ARG A 117 7.28 12.53 13.29
N ARG A 118 7.47 11.56 12.40
CA ARG A 118 8.76 10.89 12.23
C ARG A 118 9.82 11.78 11.61
N LEU A 119 9.46 12.63 10.64
CA LEU A 119 10.37 13.59 10.02
C LEU A 119 10.86 14.65 11.03
N GLY A 120 10.01 15.08 11.97
CA GLY A 120 10.36 16.02 13.05
C GLY A 120 11.28 15.40 14.13
N ASN A 121 11.09 14.11 14.44
CA ASN A 121 11.84 13.44 15.51
C ASN A 121 13.21 12.86 15.09
N HIS A 122 13.56 12.88 13.79
CA HIS A 122 14.87 12.41 13.33
C HIS A 122 16.03 13.32 13.72
N SER A 123 15.78 14.55 14.19
CA SER A 123 16.83 15.49 14.59
C SER A 123 17.39 15.27 16.00
N GLU A 124 16.70 14.55 16.90
CA GLU A 124 17.09 14.55 18.33
C GLU A 124 17.39 13.17 18.94
N LYS A 125 17.09 12.05 18.29
CA LYS A 125 17.21 10.73 18.92
C LYS A 125 18.21 9.75 18.31
N ALA A 126 19.23 10.25 17.61
CA ALA A 126 20.31 9.38 17.12
C ALA A 126 21.34 8.99 18.20
N ALA A 127 21.30 9.56 19.41
CA ALA A 127 22.42 9.48 20.33
C ALA A 127 22.25 8.60 21.59
N THR A 128 21.06 8.35 22.13
CA THR A 128 20.96 7.68 23.45
C THR A 128 19.61 7.02 23.74
N ALA A 129 19.13 6.09 22.95
CA ALA A 129 18.03 5.27 23.42
C ALA A 129 18.40 3.80 23.35
N SER A 130 18.45 3.15 24.53
CA SER A 130 18.31 1.70 24.66
C SER A 130 17.16 1.23 23.77
N LEU A 131 17.49 0.59 22.67
CA LEU A 131 16.55 0.18 21.63
C LEU A 131 15.49 -0.74 22.26
N PRO A 132 14.20 -0.41 22.21
CA PRO A 132 13.17 -1.31 22.73
C PRO A 132 13.32 -2.68 22.06
N ALA A 133 13.15 -3.73 22.85
CA ALA A 133 13.23 -5.11 22.37
C ALA A 133 12.24 -5.28 21.20
N THR A 134 12.77 -5.42 19.98
CA THR A 134 11.94 -5.70 18.81
C THR A 134 11.37 -7.12 18.95
N PRO A 135 10.08 -7.34 18.67
CA PRO A 135 9.46 -8.66 18.82
C PRO A 135 10.09 -9.72 17.91
N CYS A 136 10.74 -9.31 16.83
CA CYS A 136 11.46 -10.19 15.92
C CYS A 136 12.97 -9.87 15.96
N GLN A 137 13.76 -10.75 16.53
CA GLN A 137 15.21 -10.62 16.55
C GLN A 137 15.82 -11.17 15.26
N LEU A 138 16.90 -10.54 14.81
CA LEU A 138 17.76 -11.07 13.75
C LEU A 138 18.86 -11.92 14.39
N ASP A 139 19.09 -13.08 13.83
CA ASP A 139 20.28 -13.86 14.13
C ASP A 139 21.48 -13.17 13.47
N ASP A 140 22.43 -12.72 14.28
CA ASP A 140 23.61 -11.95 13.84
C ASP A 140 24.53 -12.79 12.93
N PHE A 141 24.51 -14.12 13.05
CA PHE A 141 25.33 -15.03 12.25
C PHE A 141 24.71 -15.35 10.87
N SER A 142 23.40 -15.62 10.83
CA SER A 142 22.74 -16.04 9.60
C SER A 142 21.94 -14.92 8.94
N GLY A 143 21.80 -13.77 9.59
CA GLY A 143 20.96 -12.65 9.14
C GLY A 143 19.49 -13.05 8.94
N ARG A 144 19.04 -14.18 9.51
CA ARG A 144 17.68 -14.68 9.44
C ARG A 144 16.87 -14.20 10.64
N LEU A 145 15.56 -14.03 10.44
CA LEU A 145 14.64 -13.75 11.55
C LEU A 145 14.49 -14.97 12.44
N ILE A 146 14.72 -14.78 13.74
CA ILE A 146 14.43 -15.80 14.76
C ILE A 146 12.92 -15.82 14.95
N TRP A 147 12.32 -16.98 14.70
CA TRP A 147 10.89 -17.21 14.83
C TRP A 147 10.56 -17.53 16.29
N ASP A 148 10.12 -16.52 17.03
CA ASP A 148 9.54 -16.68 18.34
C ASP A 148 8.02 -16.48 18.29
N ALA A 149 7.27 -17.02 19.24
CA ALA A 149 5.81 -16.87 19.33
C ALA A 149 5.37 -15.39 19.36
N ARG A 150 6.17 -14.51 19.96
CA ARG A 150 5.94 -13.05 19.97
C ARG A 150 6.07 -12.44 18.58
N CYS A 151 7.09 -12.87 17.83
CA CYS A 151 7.30 -12.43 16.45
C CYS A 151 6.13 -12.90 15.54
N ALA A 152 5.79 -14.19 15.62
CA ALA A 152 4.68 -14.74 14.84
C ALA A 152 3.37 -14.02 15.13
N ARG A 153 3.01 -13.82 16.40
CA ARG A 153 1.79 -13.09 16.79
C ARG A 153 1.77 -11.65 16.28
N SER A 154 2.90 -10.94 16.38
CA SER A 154 3.00 -9.57 15.86
C SER A 154 2.80 -9.53 14.35
N LEU A 155 3.48 -10.42 13.59
CA LEU A 155 3.36 -10.49 12.14
C LEU A 155 1.96 -10.90 11.68
N THR A 156 1.30 -11.82 12.41
CA THR A 156 -0.10 -12.20 12.16
C THR A 156 -1.04 -11.01 12.32
N LEU A 157 -0.95 -10.28 13.43
CA LEU A 157 -1.79 -9.11 13.67
C LEU A 157 -1.63 -8.06 12.58
N TRP A 158 -0.39 -7.74 12.21
CA TRP A 158 -0.12 -6.79 11.13
C TRP A 158 -0.54 -7.32 9.76
N GLY A 159 -0.40 -8.63 9.51
CA GLY A 159 -0.85 -9.27 8.29
C GLY A 159 -2.37 -9.21 8.14
N VAL A 160 -3.12 -9.59 9.17
CA VAL A 160 -4.59 -9.51 9.19
C VAL A 160 -5.07 -8.07 9.03
N ALA A 161 -4.50 -7.13 9.79
CA ALA A 161 -4.86 -5.72 9.68
C ALA A 161 -4.60 -5.17 8.27
N ALA A 162 -3.40 -5.46 7.71
CA ALA A 162 -3.04 -5.01 6.37
C ALA A 162 -3.92 -5.64 5.30
N GLY A 163 -4.23 -6.93 5.39
CA GLY A 163 -5.08 -7.64 4.44
C GLY A 163 -6.53 -7.16 4.50
N PHE A 164 -7.07 -6.99 5.69
CA PHE A 164 -8.42 -6.48 5.88
C PHE A 164 -8.59 -5.06 5.34
N LEU A 165 -7.68 -4.14 5.71
CA LEU A 165 -7.71 -2.77 5.17
C LEU A 165 -7.40 -2.75 3.67
N SER A 166 -6.56 -3.65 3.17
CA SER A 166 -6.31 -3.79 1.73
C SER A 166 -7.60 -4.15 0.98
N GLY A 167 -8.34 -5.13 1.48
CA GLY A 167 -9.62 -5.52 0.89
C GLY A 167 -10.68 -4.43 1.01
N LEU A 168 -10.74 -3.74 2.15
CA LEU A 168 -11.72 -2.70 2.43
C LEU A 168 -11.51 -1.44 1.59
N LEU A 169 -10.26 -0.98 1.48
CA LEU A 169 -9.89 0.31 0.88
C LEU A 169 -9.22 0.20 -0.49
N GLY A 170 -8.88 -1.00 -0.93
CA GLY A 170 -8.22 -1.21 -2.22
C GLY A 170 -6.75 -0.76 -2.30
N VAL A 171 -6.07 -0.57 -1.17
CA VAL A 171 -4.74 0.05 -1.13
C VAL A 171 -3.58 -0.97 -1.12
N GLY A 172 -3.86 -2.26 -1.18
CA GLY A 172 -2.81 -3.29 -1.18
C GLY A 172 -2.06 -3.47 0.14
N GLY A 173 -2.47 -2.82 1.24
CA GLY A 173 -1.92 -3.00 2.60
C GLY A 173 -0.48 -2.53 2.83
N GLY A 174 0.24 -2.09 1.80
CA GLY A 174 1.66 -1.75 1.87
C GLY A 174 2.01 -0.64 2.85
N PHE A 175 1.12 0.31 3.02
CA PHE A 175 1.27 1.43 3.93
C PHE A 175 1.26 1.02 5.42
N ILE A 176 0.66 -0.13 5.74
CA ILE A 176 0.69 -0.72 7.08
C ILE A 176 1.91 -1.63 7.25
N ILE A 177 2.25 -2.40 6.21
CA ILE A 177 3.31 -3.39 6.27
C ILE A 177 4.68 -2.75 6.44
N VAL A 178 4.96 -1.63 5.75
CA VAL A 178 6.24 -0.93 5.89
C VAL A 178 6.49 -0.46 7.33
N PRO A 179 5.60 0.33 7.99
CA PRO A 179 5.79 0.73 9.37
C PRO A 179 5.72 -0.45 10.35
N ALA A 180 4.95 -1.50 10.04
CA ALA A 180 4.88 -2.71 10.84
C ALA A 180 6.22 -3.44 10.86
N LEU A 181 6.84 -3.67 9.70
CA LEU A 181 8.16 -4.27 9.60
C LEU A 181 9.25 -3.41 10.24
N GLN A 182 9.17 -2.09 10.11
CA GLN A 182 10.10 -1.17 10.79
C GLN A 182 10.03 -1.26 12.33
N LYS A 183 8.83 -1.47 12.87
CA LYS A 183 8.63 -1.64 14.32
C LYS A 183 8.95 -3.04 14.81
N ALA A 184 8.67 -4.05 13.99
CA ALA A 184 8.82 -5.46 14.36
C ALA A 184 10.25 -5.97 14.16
N THR A 185 11.04 -5.39 13.25
CA THR A 185 12.33 -5.91 12.84
C THR A 185 13.40 -4.83 12.73
N ARG A 186 14.68 -5.21 12.86
CA ARG A 186 15.83 -4.32 12.62
C ARG A 186 16.38 -4.43 11.19
N LEU A 187 15.52 -4.67 10.22
CA LEU A 187 15.93 -4.83 8.82
C LEU A 187 16.30 -3.47 8.19
N HIS A 188 17.24 -3.50 7.25
CA HIS A 188 17.54 -2.34 6.42
C HIS A 188 16.32 -1.93 5.58
N MET A 189 16.10 -0.63 5.40
CA MET A 189 14.95 -0.09 4.65
C MET A 189 14.75 -0.74 3.27
N ARG A 190 15.82 -1.02 2.55
CA ARG A 190 15.75 -1.70 1.25
C ARG A 190 15.13 -3.10 1.35
N SER A 191 15.46 -3.87 2.40
CA SER A 191 14.86 -5.19 2.62
C SER A 191 13.41 -5.09 3.08
N ILE A 192 13.07 -4.09 3.90
CA ILE A 192 11.68 -3.82 4.32
C ILE A 192 10.82 -3.52 3.10
N VAL A 193 11.24 -2.57 2.25
CA VAL A 193 10.52 -2.19 1.02
C VAL A 193 10.36 -3.38 0.08
N SER A 194 11.44 -4.16 -0.13
CA SER A 194 11.38 -5.34 -1.00
C SER A 194 10.46 -6.44 -0.46
N THR A 195 10.48 -6.65 0.85
CA THR A 195 9.61 -7.62 1.53
C THR A 195 8.15 -7.16 1.50
N SER A 196 7.89 -5.86 1.71
CA SER A 196 6.54 -5.30 1.63
C SER A 196 5.96 -5.38 0.22
N LEU A 197 6.76 -5.17 -0.85
CA LEU A 197 6.30 -5.37 -2.23
C LEU A 197 5.84 -6.80 -2.47
N ALA A 198 6.54 -7.81 -1.93
CA ALA A 198 6.12 -9.20 -2.06
C ALA A 198 4.80 -9.46 -1.33
N VAL A 199 4.63 -8.91 -0.12
CA VAL A 199 3.36 -9.02 0.62
C VAL A 199 2.24 -8.31 -0.10
N ILE A 200 2.46 -7.08 -0.58
CA ILE A 200 1.49 -6.29 -1.34
C ILE A 200 1.02 -7.08 -2.57
N ALA A 201 1.95 -7.65 -3.33
CA ALA A 201 1.63 -8.43 -4.51
C ALA A 201 0.67 -9.58 -4.19
N LEU A 202 0.96 -10.36 -3.16
CA LEU A 202 0.17 -11.52 -2.78
C LEU A 202 -1.19 -11.15 -2.17
N VAL A 203 -1.22 -10.17 -1.26
CA VAL A 203 -2.46 -9.71 -0.63
C VAL A 203 -3.38 -9.05 -1.65
N SER A 204 -2.82 -8.19 -2.54
CA SER A 204 -3.59 -7.55 -3.60
C SER A 204 -4.08 -8.56 -4.64
N ALA A 205 -3.30 -9.62 -4.93
CA ALA A 205 -3.74 -10.71 -5.81
C ALA A 205 -4.93 -11.46 -5.22
N ALA A 206 -4.91 -11.77 -3.91
CA ALA A 206 -6.03 -12.40 -3.23
C ALA A 206 -7.29 -11.51 -3.26
N GLY A 207 -7.13 -10.20 -3.01
CA GLY A 207 -8.23 -9.23 -3.11
C GLY A 207 -8.78 -9.13 -4.54
N THR A 208 -7.91 -9.05 -5.54
CA THR A 208 -8.30 -9.04 -6.95
C THR A 208 -9.05 -10.30 -7.35
N PHE A 209 -8.55 -11.46 -6.95
CA PHE A 209 -9.18 -12.74 -7.22
C PHE A 209 -10.59 -12.82 -6.62
N SER A 210 -10.74 -12.40 -5.36
CA SER A 210 -12.04 -12.32 -4.68
C SER A 210 -13.00 -11.38 -5.41
N ALA A 211 -12.54 -10.21 -5.85
CA ALA A 211 -13.34 -9.24 -6.58
C ALA A 211 -13.72 -9.74 -7.98
N ALA A 212 -12.84 -10.44 -8.66
CA ALA A 212 -13.10 -11.04 -9.97
C ALA A 212 -14.17 -12.14 -9.88
N LEU A 213 -14.07 -13.03 -8.89
CA LEU A 213 -15.08 -14.07 -8.64
C LEU A 213 -16.47 -13.49 -8.34
N SER A 214 -16.51 -12.34 -7.68
CA SER A 214 -17.79 -11.66 -7.36
C SER A 214 -18.32 -10.80 -8.52
N GLY A 215 -17.69 -10.80 -9.69
CA GLY A 215 -18.13 -10.04 -10.86
C GLY A 215 -18.03 -8.52 -10.73
N SER A 216 -17.33 -7.99 -9.71
CA SER A 216 -17.22 -6.55 -9.45
C SER A 216 -16.10 -5.86 -10.22
N MET A 217 -15.44 -6.55 -11.15
CA MET A 217 -14.28 -6.04 -11.87
C MET A 217 -14.67 -5.35 -13.17
N ASN A 218 -14.37 -4.07 -13.30
CA ASN A 218 -14.49 -3.36 -14.57
C ASN A 218 -13.20 -3.48 -15.39
N TRP A 219 -13.12 -4.52 -16.23
CA TRP A 219 -11.94 -4.82 -17.03
C TRP A 219 -11.56 -3.74 -18.04
N ARG A 220 -12.55 -2.94 -18.52
CA ARG A 220 -12.29 -1.86 -19.46
C ARG A 220 -11.41 -0.75 -18.88
N ILE A 221 -11.51 -0.54 -17.57
CA ILE A 221 -10.71 0.44 -16.82
C ILE A 221 -9.47 -0.25 -16.22
N ALA A 222 -9.61 -1.48 -15.72
CA ALA A 222 -8.55 -2.18 -15.02
C ALA A 222 -7.33 -2.46 -15.92
N LEU A 223 -7.55 -2.88 -17.18
CA LEU A 223 -6.48 -3.23 -18.09
C LEU A 223 -5.59 -2.03 -18.48
N PRO A 224 -6.13 -0.91 -18.99
CA PRO A 224 -5.30 0.26 -19.33
C PRO A 224 -4.63 0.87 -18.09
N PHE A 225 -5.33 0.89 -16.94
CA PHE A 225 -4.74 1.37 -15.69
C PHE A 225 -3.56 0.49 -15.25
N ALA A 226 -3.70 -0.83 -15.26
CA ALA A 226 -2.62 -1.76 -14.93
C ALA A 226 -1.45 -1.66 -15.92
N GLY A 227 -1.74 -1.55 -17.22
CA GLY A 227 -0.71 -1.37 -18.23
C GLY A 227 0.14 -0.12 -17.98
N GLY A 228 -0.50 1.03 -17.74
CA GLY A 228 0.18 2.27 -17.38
C GLY A 228 1.02 2.12 -16.10
N THR A 229 0.45 1.49 -15.07
CA THR A 229 1.13 1.27 -13.79
C THR A 229 2.39 0.41 -13.94
N VAL A 230 2.32 -0.67 -14.70
CA VAL A 230 3.45 -1.58 -14.96
C VAL A 230 4.56 -0.86 -15.72
N VAL A 231 4.23 -0.22 -16.83
CA VAL A 231 5.22 0.48 -17.67
C VAL A 231 5.97 1.55 -16.87
N ALA A 232 5.23 2.40 -16.16
CA ALA A 232 5.83 3.47 -15.37
C ALA A 232 6.66 2.94 -14.18
N MET A 233 6.21 1.87 -13.53
CA MET A 233 6.98 1.23 -12.46
C MET A 233 8.30 0.64 -12.97
N LEU A 234 8.28 0.02 -14.16
CA LEU A 234 9.48 -0.51 -14.79
C LEU A 234 10.48 0.61 -15.11
N ALA A 235 9.99 1.73 -15.65
CA ALA A 235 10.79 2.92 -15.92
C ALA A 235 11.32 3.56 -14.62
N ALA A 236 10.47 3.71 -13.60
CA ALA A 236 10.88 4.29 -12.32
C ALA A 236 11.95 3.46 -11.61
N GLY A 237 11.90 2.13 -11.73
CA GLY A 237 12.88 1.24 -11.12
C GLY A 237 14.32 1.48 -11.58
N THR A 238 14.52 1.98 -12.80
CA THR A 238 15.84 2.35 -13.33
C THR A 238 16.36 3.69 -12.76
N PHE A 239 15.45 4.58 -12.38
CA PHE A 239 15.76 5.90 -11.82
C PHE A 239 15.72 5.92 -10.28
N ALA A 240 15.08 4.96 -9.64
CA ALA A 240 14.88 4.91 -8.18
C ALA A 240 16.20 4.97 -7.38
N ALA A 241 17.31 4.48 -7.96
CA ALA A 241 18.63 4.56 -7.33
C ALA A 241 19.13 6.01 -7.14
N ARG A 242 18.62 6.97 -7.91
CA ARG A 242 19.01 8.38 -7.87
C ARG A 242 18.15 9.24 -6.93
N PHE A 243 16.96 8.75 -6.55
CA PHE A 243 15.96 9.51 -5.79
C PHE A 243 15.72 8.92 -4.38
N THR A 244 16.72 8.34 -3.75
CA THR A 244 16.62 7.88 -2.36
C THR A 244 16.87 9.05 -1.41
N GLY A 245 15.85 9.50 -0.67
CA GLY A 245 16.05 10.54 0.32
C GLY A 245 14.80 11.00 1.05
N GLN A 246 15.01 11.82 2.07
CA GLN A 246 13.96 12.45 2.89
C GLN A 246 12.97 13.28 2.05
N GLY A 247 13.42 13.82 0.89
CA GLY A 247 12.54 14.58 -0.01
C GLY A 247 11.38 13.74 -0.56
N LEU A 248 11.63 12.49 -0.92
CA LEU A 248 10.59 11.58 -1.42
C LEU A 248 9.55 11.25 -0.33
N GLN A 249 10.00 11.06 0.92
CA GLN A 249 9.11 10.82 2.06
C GLN A 249 8.26 12.06 2.39
N LYS A 250 8.86 13.26 2.33
CA LYS A 250 8.14 14.53 2.51
C LYS A 250 7.10 14.73 1.42
N GLY A 251 7.49 14.56 0.15
CA GLY A 251 6.57 14.66 -0.99
C GLY A 251 5.39 13.70 -0.87
N PHE A 252 5.66 12.46 -0.45
CA PHE A 252 4.62 11.47 -0.23
C PHE A 252 3.68 11.85 0.94
N ALA A 253 4.21 12.35 2.05
CA ALA A 253 3.41 12.78 3.20
C ALA A 253 2.50 13.97 2.83
N ILE A 254 3.00 14.93 2.05
CA ILE A 254 2.21 16.06 1.55
C ILE A 254 1.12 15.57 0.62
N LEU A 255 1.44 14.70 -0.32
CA LEU A 255 0.48 14.13 -1.25
C LEU A 255 -0.63 13.35 -0.52
N ALA A 256 -0.25 12.53 0.46
CA ALA A 256 -1.22 11.80 1.29
C ALA A 256 -2.13 12.75 2.08
N ALA A 257 -1.60 13.87 2.60
CA ALA A 257 -2.38 14.89 3.30
C ALA A 257 -3.37 15.60 2.36
N VAL A 258 -2.92 15.99 1.17
CA VAL A 258 -3.79 16.63 0.15
C VAL A 258 -4.92 15.70 -0.27
N VAL A 259 -4.60 14.43 -0.51
CA VAL A 259 -5.60 13.43 -0.88
C VAL A 259 -6.57 13.16 0.29
N ALA A 260 -6.07 13.07 1.53
CA ALA A 260 -6.91 12.89 2.72
C ALA A 260 -7.92 14.03 2.89
N THR A 261 -7.48 15.28 2.71
CA THR A 261 -8.37 16.44 2.78
C THR A 261 -9.40 16.43 1.65
N GLY A 262 -9.00 16.14 0.41
CA GLY A 262 -9.91 16.04 -0.72
C GLY A 262 -10.97 14.94 -0.54
N MET A 263 -10.57 13.73 -0.10
CA MET A 263 -11.51 12.63 0.19
C MET A 263 -12.44 12.97 1.35
N GLY A 264 -11.93 13.65 2.40
CA GLY A 264 -12.74 14.11 3.53
C GLY A 264 -13.81 15.12 3.11
N ILE A 265 -13.44 16.11 2.30
CA ILE A 265 -14.38 17.12 1.76
C ILE A 265 -15.45 16.44 0.90
N LYS A 266 -15.06 15.54 -0.01
CA LYS A 266 -16.02 14.80 -0.86
C LYS A 266 -16.99 13.97 -0.01
N ALA A 267 -16.49 13.29 1.04
CA ALA A 267 -17.32 12.49 1.92
C ALA A 267 -18.32 13.35 2.73
N ILE A 268 -17.88 14.50 3.24
CA ILE A 268 -18.73 15.42 3.99
C ILE A 268 -19.78 16.01 3.05
N ALA A 269 -19.41 16.45 1.85
CA ALA A 269 -20.34 16.98 0.87
C ALA A 269 -21.42 15.95 0.47
N ALA A 270 -21.05 14.68 0.34
CA ALA A 270 -21.99 13.59 0.08
C ALA A 270 -22.96 13.33 1.25
N VAL A 271 -22.51 13.50 2.50
CA VAL A 271 -23.37 13.33 3.69
C VAL A 271 -24.30 14.53 3.90
N THR A 272 -23.82 15.75 3.61
CA THR A 272 -24.60 16.99 3.80
C THR A 272 -25.54 17.32 2.64
N GLY A 273 -25.55 16.50 1.57
CA GLY A 273 -26.42 16.73 0.41
C GLY A 273 -26.07 17.96 -0.44
N ILE A 274 -24.88 18.56 -0.26
CA ILE A 274 -24.42 19.75 -0.97
C ILE A 274 -23.83 19.41 -2.36
N SER A 275 -23.73 18.13 -2.71
CA SER A 275 -23.30 17.71 -4.05
C SER A 275 -24.50 17.67 -5.00
N SER A 276 -24.77 18.78 -5.66
CA SER A 276 -25.59 18.82 -6.89
C SER A 276 -24.81 18.29 -8.08
#